data_486bc5f37d07e197dd2c40d2f26d1ea3
#
_entry.id   486bc5f37d07e197dd2c40d2f26d1ea3
#
_cell.length_a   1.000
_cell.length_b   1.000
_cell.length_c   1.000
_cell.angle_alpha   90.00
_cell.angle_beta   90.00
_cell.angle_gamma   90.00
#
_symmetry.space_group_name_H-M   'P 1'
#
loop_
_entity.id
_entity.type
_entity.pdbx_description
1 polymer ?
#
loop_
_entity_poly.entity_id
_entity_poly.type
_entity_poly.pdbx_seq_one_letter_code
_entity_poly.pdbx_strand_id
1 'polypeptide(L)'
;MSKIKRNILSENLWDYNIGLLGEAGIGKTTLMTQVCDKLVGADGYVVFNMGKEDGVSCLQDVPYVDIPNWKEFDEITKDIIENKDTEYKNLKIILADTLDQFVEISEPEAVHRWNVENRNKKDFSQVKTINASWGGFGRGEDKVSEIILNRMWELKKIGVAFWFCGHTKTRDVVDPVTSASYTTLTTNMTQKYFNSFKTKFHVIGIACINREIAKEKTGRKNLVNRQDITINKVKSETREIVFRDDNYSIDSKSRFAEIVDRVPMNADDFIEALQSAIRKEKAKGKVHNTEVIPVQDIELGITDNDETNLEPITETISYPDNISDIVKEKFLHCQNTDIKKQATQIIKSYGKFTDVDRNGLCKLYDLLV
;
A
#
# COMPACT_ATOMS: atom_id res chain seq x y z
N MET A 1 15.73 18.38 -25.60
CA MET A 1 14.57 17.50 -25.24
C MET A 1 14.05 17.89 -23.87
N SER A 2 12.75 18.00 -23.70
CA SER A 2 12.13 18.29 -22.38
C SER A 2 12.49 17.22 -21.36
N LYS A 3 12.88 17.61 -20.14
CA LYS A 3 13.12 16.69 -19.01
C LYS A 3 11.81 16.19 -18.41
N ILE A 4 10.67 16.77 -18.80
CA ILE A 4 9.33 16.42 -18.31
C ILE A 4 8.84 15.20 -19.09
N LYS A 5 8.51 14.13 -18.38
CA LYS A 5 7.94 12.89 -18.94
C LYS A 5 6.50 12.74 -18.45
N ARG A 6 5.61 12.29 -19.34
CA ARG A 6 4.28 11.84 -18.94
C ARG A 6 4.34 10.38 -18.49
N ASN A 7 3.76 10.06 -17.34
CA ASN A 7 3.68 8.69 -16.88
C ASN A 7 2.53 7.97 -17.59
N ILE A 8 2.81 6.78 -18.12
CA ILE A 8 1.82 5.87 -18.69
C ILE A 8 1.81 4.62 -17.80
N LEU A 9 0.65 4.26 -17.27
CA LEU A 9 0.52 3.07 -16.44
C LEU A 9 0.84 1.82 -17.27
N SER A 10 1.81 1.06 -16.82
CA SER A 10 2.15 -0.24 -17.38
C SER A 10 1.17 -1.30 -16.88
N GLU A 11 0.83 -2.27 -17.72
CA GLU A 11 0.05 -3.44 -17.30
C GLU A 11 0.94 -4.59 -16.82
N ASN A 12 2.25 -4.43 -16.97
CA ASN A 12 3.23 -5.41 -16.53
C ASN A 12 3.44 -5.30 -15.02
N LEU A 13 3.19 -6.36 -14.28
CA LEU A 13 3.34 -6.36 -12.81
C LEU A 13 4.80 -6.20 -12.38
N TRP A 14 5.76 -6.60 -13.20
CA TRP A 14 7.19 -6.40 -12.93
C TRP A 14 7.69 -4.96 -13.06
N ASP A 15 6.83 -4.00 -13.43
CA ASP A 15 7.15 -2.58 -13.35
C ASP A 15 6.83 -1.99 -11.97
N TYR A 16 6.25 -2.79 -11.08
CA TYR A 16 5.83 -2.40 -9.74
C TYR A 16 6.56 -3.20 -8.66
N ASN A 17 6.84 -2.58 -7.53
CA ASN A 17 7.34 -3.26 -6.34
C ASN A 17 6.14 -3.81 -5.56
N ILE A 18 6.12 -5.12 -5.33
CA ILE A 18 5.01 -5.86 -4.71
C ILE A 18 5.54 -6.64 -3.51
N GLY A 19 4.79 -6.67 -2.44
CA GLY A 19 5.10 -7.44 -1.25
C GLY A 19 3.95 -8.33 -0.80
N LEU A 20 4.29 -9.45 -0.19
CA LEU A 20 3.35 -10.37 0.44
C LEU A 20 3.81 -10.68 1.86
N LEU A 21 3.01 -10.29 2.84
CA LEU A 21 3.22 -10.65 4.25
C LEU A 21 2.31 -11.83 4.64
N GLY A 22 2.70 -12.60 5.63
CA GLY A 22 1.88 -13.69 6.15
C GLY A 22 2.61 -14.52 7.20
N GLU A 23 1.88 -15.40 7.88
CA GLU A 23 2.45 -16.32 8.87
C GLU A 23 3.50 -17.25 8.23
N ALA A 24 4.46 -17.74 9.04
CA ALA A 24 5.40 -18.75 8.60
C ALA A 24 4.65 -20.03 8.15
N GLY A 25 5.08 -20.62 7.03
CA GLY A 25 4.48 -21.84 6.49
C GLY A 25 3.13 -21.66 5.79
N ILE A 26 2.57 -20.43 5.64
CA ILE A 26 1.31 -20.22 4.93
C ILE A 26 1.40 -20.46 3.42
N GLY A 27 2.61 -20.46 2.84
CA GLY A 27 2.86 -20.70 1.41
C GLY A 27 3.22 -19.46 0.61
N LYS A 28 3.77 -18.41 1.24
CA LYS A 28 4.16 -17.13 0.58
C LYS A 28 5.15 -17.34 -0.56
N THR A 29 6.27 -18.01 -0.27
CA THR A 29 7.34 -18.26 -1.25
C THR A 29 6.81 -19.05 -2.43
N THR A 30 6.06 -20.12 -2.16
CA THR A 30 5.41 -20.94 -3.20
C THR A 30 4.49 -20.12 -4.10
N LEU A 31 3.65 -19.29 -3.49
CA LEU A 31 2.75 -18.42 -4.27
C LEU A 31 3.53 -17.43 -5.12
N MET A 32 4.48 -16.71 -4.52
CA MET A 32 5.20 -15.65 -5.22
C MET A 32 6.09 -16.17 -6.33
N THR A 33 6.70 -17.35 -6.17
CA THR A 33 7.45 -18.01 -7.24
C THR A 33 6.53 -18.45 -8.38
N GLN A 34 5.36 -19.04 -8.10
CA GLN A 34 4.36 -19.35 -9.13
C GLN A 34 3.87 -18.11 -9.88
N VAL A 35 3.69 -16.99 -9.19
CA VAL A 35 3.35 -15.71 -9.83
C VAL A 35 4.48 -15.24 -10.74
N CYS A 36 5.73 -15.31 -10.29
CA CYS A 36 6.90 -14.94 -11.10
C CYS A 36 7.02 -15.82 -12.34
N ASP A 37 6.90 -17.15 -12.19
CA ASP A 37 6.95 -18.10 -13.32
C ASP A 37 5.89 -17.78 -14.38
N LYS A 38 4.66 -17.50 -13.96
CA LYS A 38 3.56 -17.14 -14.88
C LYS A 38 3.77 -15.82 -15.59
N LEU A 39 4.40 -14.84 -14.93
CA LEU A 39 4.57 -13.50 -15.46
C LEU A 39 5.80 -13.36 -16.36
N VAL A 40 6.93 -13.94 -15.97
CA VAL A 40 8.23 -13.66 -16.60
C VAL A 40 9.01 -14.93 -16.95
N GLY A 41 8.54 -16.12 -16.56
CA GLY A 41 9.23 -17.41 -16.75
C GLY A 41 10.46 -17.56 -15.83
N ALA A 42 11.07 -18.74 -15.83
CA ALA A 42 12.19 -19.08 -14.94
C ALA A 42 13.41 -18.17 -15.10
N ASP A 43 13.71 -17.69 -16.32
CA ASP A 43 14.84 -16.80 -16.58
C ASP A 43 14.53 -15.31 -16.23
N GLY A 44 13.28 -15.00 -15.91
CA GLY A 44 12.82 -13.64 -15.68
C GLY A 44 12.85 -13.19 -14.23
N TYR A 45 13.13 -14.08 -13.28
CA TYR A 45 13.22 -13.76 -11.85
C TYR A 45 14.31 -14.53 -11.12
N VAL A 46 14.65 -14.09 -9.94
CA VAL A 46 15.53 -14.81 -9.01
C VAL A 46 15.03 -14.58 -7.58
N VAL A 47 15.04 -15.66 -6.79
CA VAL A 47 14.78 -15.57 -5.35
C VAL A 47 16.09 -15.30 -4.62
N PHE A 48 16.11 -14.22 -3.84
CA PHE A 48 17.17 -13.93 -2.89
C PHE A 48 16.79 -14.52 -1.54
N ASN A 49 17.41 -15.65 -1.21
CA ASN A 49 17.21 -16.36 0.06
C ASN A 49 17.99 -15.61 1.15
N MET A 50 17.30 -14.74 1.91
CA MET A 50 17.93 -13.78 2.80
C MET A 50 18.27 -14.38 4.17
N GLY A 51 19.50 -14.16 4.62
CA GLY A 51 19.92 -14.51 5.98
C GLY A 51 19.95 -16.01 6.23
N LYS A 52 19.03 -16.51 7.02
CA LYS A 52 18.91 -17.93 7.41
C LYS A 52 17.58 -18.54 6.94
N GLU A 53 16.88 -17.88 6.05
CA GLU A 53 15.67 -18.46 5.44
C GLU A 53 16.06 -19.66 4.59
N ASP A 54 15.17 -20.67 4.54
CA ASP A 54 15.36 -21.90 3.77
C ASP A 54 14.06 -22.33 3.06
N GLY A 55 13.20 -21.36 2.76
CA GLY A 55 11.90 -21.63 2.12
C GLY A 55 12.04 -22.18 0.70
N VAL A 56 13.15 -21.88 0.03
CA VAL A 56 13.40 -22.28 -1.36
C VAL A 56 13.76 -23.75 -1.48
N SER A 57 14.38 -24.36 -0.47
CA SER A 57 14.81 -25.77 -0.50
C SER A 57 13.68 -26.79 -0.70
N CYS A 58 12.43 -26.37 -0.41
CA CYS A 58 11.23 -27.18 -0.61
C CYS A 58 10.57 -26.96 -1.98
N LEU A 59 11.13 -26.12 -2.86
CA LEU A 59 10.58 -25.78 -4.17
C LEU A 59 11.46 -26.35 -5.28
N GLN A 60 10.82 -26.93 -6.30
CA GLN A 60 11.52 -27.45 -7.46
C GLN A 60 11.66 -26.40 -8.56
N ASP A 61 12.80 -26.39 -9.24
CA ASP A 61 13.09 -25.56 -10.42
C ASP A 61 12.95 -24.03 -10.19
N VAL A 62 13.21 -23.56 -8.96
CA VAL A 62 13.20 -22.15 -8.61
C VAL A 62 14.60 -21.56 -8.71
N PRO A 63 14.87 -20.54 -9.52
CA PRO A 63 16.16 -19.87 -9.55
C PRO A 63 16.38 -19.07 -8.25
N TYR A 64 17.47 -19.35 -7.54
CA TYR A 64 17.75 -18.67 -6.27
C TYR A 64 19.23 -18.41 -6.05
N VAL A 65 19.51 -17.46 -5.15
CA VAL A 65 20.83 -17.15 -4.62
C VAL A 65 20.74 -17.00 -3.11
N ASP A 66 21.66 -17.63 -2.37
CA ASP A 66 21.77 -17.45 -0.92
C ASP A 66 22.46 -16.12 -0.63
N ILE A 67 21.84 -15.31 0.23
CA ILE A 67 22.29 -13.98 0.64
C ILE A 67 22.47 -13.96 2.17
N PRO A 68 23.54 -14.53 2.71
CA PRO A 68 23.74 -14.66 4.15
C PRO A 68 24.10 -13.32 4.83
N ASN A 69 24.54 -12.32 4.08
CA ASN A 69 24.99 -11.05 4.58
C ASN A 69 24.93 -9.94 3.52
N TRP A 70 25.10 -8.68 3.94
CA TRP A 70 25.07 -7.53 3.04
C TRP A 70 26.14 -7.59 1.94
N LYS A 71 27.32 -8.12 2.21
CA LYS A 71 28.41 -8.17 1.22
C LYS A 71 28.01 -9.00 0.02
N GLU A 72 27.46 -10.19 0.23
CA GLU A 72 26.96 -11.06 -0.86
C GLU A 72 25.82 -10.37 -1.64
N PHE A 73 24.89 -9.69 -0.94
CA PHE A 73 23.85 -8.92 -1.59
C PHE A 73 24.42 -7.78 -2.45
N ASP A 74 25.42 -7.05 -1.95
CA ASP A 74 26.06 -5.94 -2.67
C ASP A 74 26.80 -6.45 -3.92
N GLU A 75 27.52 -7.56 -3.80
CA GLU A 75 28.28 -8.18 -4.90
C GLU A 75 27.34 -8.67 -6.01
N ILE A 76 26.33 -9.48 -5.69
CA ILE A 76 25.41 -10.01 -6.71
C ILE A 76 24.57 -8.90 -7.36
N THR A 77 24.13 -7.90 -6.60
CA THR A 77 23.35 -6.81 -7.17
C THR A 77 24.19 -5.87 -8.05
N LYS A 78 25.47 -5.68 -7.75
CA LYS A 78 26.42 -4.98 -8.65
C LYS A 78 26.61 -5.75 -9.95
N ASP A 79 26.84 -7.06 -9.86
CA ASP A 79 26.99 -7.93 -11.02
C ASP A 79 25.75 -7.88 -11.92
N ILE A 80 24.56 -7.96 -11.33
CA ILE A 80 23.29 -7.81 -12.07
C ILE A 80 23.21 -6.44 -12.77
N ILE A 81 23.63 -5.36 -12.11
CA ILE A 81 23.59 -4.00 -12.67
C ILE A 81 24.56 -3.88 -13.83
N GLU A 82 25.78 -4.37 -13.68
CA GLU A 82 26.84 -4.29 -14.68
C GLU A 82 26.56 -5.16 -15.91
N ASN A 83 25.98 -6.35 -15.70
CA ASN A 83 25.74 -7.35 -16.74
C ASN A 83 24.27 -7.46 -17.16
N LYS A 84 23.46 -6.41 -16.89
CA LYS A 84 22.02 -6.40 -17.18
C LYS A 84 21.69 -6.60 -18.66
N ASP A 85 22.49 -6.07 -19.54
CA ASP A 85 22.24 -6.15 -20.99
C ASP A 85 22.79 -7.44 -21.63
N THR A 86 23.51 -8.25 -20.87
CA THR A 86 24.16 -9.52 -21.31
C THR A 86 23.59 -10.72 -20.56
N GLU A 87 24.16 -11.08 -19.43
CA GLU A 87 23.84 -12.28 -18.66
C GLU A 87 22.45 -12.21 -18.03
N TYR A 88 22.07 -11.04 -17.47
CA TYR A 88 20.79 -10.83 -16.79
C TYR A 88 19.73 -10.15 -17.67
N LYS A 89 19.83 -10.27 -18.99
CA LYS A 89 18.96 -9.57 -19.96
C LYS A 89 17.45 -9.83 -19.70
N ASN A 90 17.10 -11.05 -19.34
CA ASN A 90 15.71 -11.44 -19.11
C ASN A 90 15.22 -11.14 -17.69
N LEU A 91 16.13 -10.92 -16.73
CA LEU A 91 15.77 -10.70 -15.32
C LEU A 91 14.91 -9.44 -15.17
N LYS A 92 13.71 -9.60 -14.61
CA LYS A 92 12.71 -8.54 -14.35
C LYS A 92 12.40 -8.39 -12.88
N ILE A 93 12.51 -9.45 -12.09
CA ILE A 93 12.08 -9.50 -10.69
C ILE A 93 13.17 -10.11 -9.82
N ILE A 94 13.52 -9.42 -8.74
CA ILE A 94 14.22 -9.99 -7.59
C ILE A 94 13.19 -10.17 -6.49
N LEU A 95 12.97 -11.41 -6.03
CA LEU A 95 12.09 -11.74 -4.93
C LEU A 95 12.92 -11.97 -3.66
N ALA A 96 12.89 -11.03 -2.72
CA ALA A 96 13.55 -11.18 -1.43
C ALA A 96 12.71 -12.06 -0.48
N ASP A 97 13.26 -13.15 -0.04
CA ASP A 97 12.66 -14.07 0.92
C ASP A 97 13.60 -14.21 2.13
N THR A 98 13.37 -13.44 3.22
CA THR A 98 12.29 -12.52 3.52
C THR A 98 12.79 -11.08 3.76
N LEU A 99 11.90 -10.07 3.71
CA LEU A 99 12.26 -8.68 3.96
C LEU A 99 12.77 -8.44 5.39
N ASP A 100 12.20 -9.13 6.36
CA ASP A 100 12.64 -9.05 7.76
C ASP A 100 14.08 -9.56 7.94
N GLN A 101 14.45 -10.68 7.31
CA GLN A 101 15.83 -11.18 7.29
C GLN A 101 16.74 -10.23 6.50
N PHE A 102 16.25 -9.62 5.42
CA PHE A 102 17.03 -8.64 4.66
C PHE A 102 17.42 -7.43 5.51
N VAL A 103 16.51 -6.91 6.34
CA VAL A 103 16.83 -5.85 7.30
C VAL A 103 17.87 -6.32 8.31
N GLU A 104 17.72 -7.52 8.88
CA GLU A 104 18.63 -8.09 9.87
C GLU A 104 20.07 -8.20 9.34
N ILE A 105 20.26 -8.71 8.13
CA ILE A 105 21.61 -8.82 7.52
C ILE A 105 22.19 -7.47 7.08
N SER A 106 21.38 -6.43 6.98
CA SER A 106 21.80 -5.09 6.57
C SER A 106 22.24 -4.20 7.75
N GLU A 107 21.77 -4.48 8.97
CA GLU A 107 22.15 -3.72 10.17
C GLU A 107 23.66 -3.69 10.44
N PRO A 108 24.40 -4.83 10.35
CA PRO A 108 25.86 -4.84 10.53
C PRO A 108 26.60 -3.93 9.54
N GLU A 109 26.12 -3.83 8.31
CA GLU A 109 26.70 -2.94 7.32
C GLU A 109 26.54 -1.46 7.70
N ALA A 110 25.37 -1.05 8.17
CA ALA A 110 25.16 0.31 8.63
C ALA A 110 26.07 0.66 9.83
N VAL A 111 26.26 -0.28 10.75
CA VAL A 111 27.22 -0.15 11.87
C VAL A 111 28.65 -0.05 11.35
N HIS A 112 29.03 -0.89 10.40
CA HIS A 112 30.35 -0.85 9.77
C HIS A 112 30.62 0.51 9.12
N ARG A 113 29.70 1.03 8.32
CA ARG A 113 29.84 2.36 7.69
C ARG A 113 30.02 3.47 8.71
N TRP A 114 29.25 3.45 9.80
CA TRP A 114 29.42 4.43 10.87
C TRP A 114 30.81 4.35 11.51
N ASN A 115 31.30 3.16 11.79
CA ASN A 115 32.64 2.95 12.34
C ASN A 115 33.73 3.46 11.40
N VAL A 116 33.61 3.21 10.10
CA VAL A 116 34.57 3.70 9.08
C VAL A 116 34.56 5.22 8.99
N GLU A 117 33.40 5.85 8.94
CA GLU A 117 33.26 7.31 8.85
C GLU A 117 33.83 8.05 10.09
N ASN A 118 33.73 7.40 11.24
CA ASN A 118 34.11 8.04 12.50
C ASN A 118 35.52 7.66 13.03
N ARG A 119 36.20 6.69 12.42
CA ARG A 119 37.47 6.13 12.90
C ARG A 119 38.58 7.15 13.19
N ASN A 120 38.55 8.30 12.49
CA ASN A 120 39.56 9.36 12.60
C ASN A 120 39.20 10.43 13.63
N LYS A 121 38.07 10.32 14.34
CA LYS A 121 37.72 11.27 15.41
C LYS A 121 38.50 10.99 16.66
N LYS A 122 38.90 12.06 17.38
CA LYS A 122 39.79 12.00 18.53
C LYS A 122 39.33 11.03 19.65
N ASP A 123 38.02 10.99 19.89
CA ASP A 123 37.42 10.18 20.97
C ASP A 123 36.60 9.00 20.38
N PHE A 124 37.03 8.46 19.22
CA PHE A 124 36.34 7.37 18.58
C PHE A 124 36.42 6.09 19.41
N SER A 125 35.23 5.48 19.62
CA SER A 125 35.10 4.13 20.15
C SER A 125 34.22 3.32 19.17
N GLN A 126 34.68 2.14 18.77
CA GLN A 126 33.96 1.28 17.88
C GLN A 126 32.64 0.82 18.51
N VAL A 127 31.54 1.00 17.81
CA VAL A 127 30.22 0.51 18.22
C VAL A 127 29.88 -0.83 17.55
N LYS A 128 29.03 -1.63 18.20
CA LYS A 128 28.67 -2.98 17.74
C LYS A 128 27.20 -3.10 17.38
N THR A 129 26.37 -2.13 17.75
CA THR A 129 24.91 -2.20 17.56
C THR A 129 24.39 -0.99 16.80
N ILE A 130 23.29 -1.19 16.09
CA ILE A 130 22.63 -0.13 15.35
C ILE A 130 22.17 1.01 16.24
N ASN A 131 21.69 0.70 17.45
CA ASN A 131 21.24 1.69 18.44
C ASN A 131 22.34 2.60 18.96
N ALA A 132 23.59 2.13 18.98
CA ALA A 132 24.76 2.92 19.41
C ALA A 132 25.39 3.71 18.25
N SER A 133 24.99 3.43 17.01
CA SER A 133 25.50 4.10 15.82
C SER A 133 24.65 5.32 15.44
N TRP A 134 25.17 6.19 14.56
CA TRP A 134 24.45 7.31 13.94
C TRP A 134 23.84 8.33 14.93
N GLY A 135 24.29 8.33 16.19
CA GLY A 135 23.80 9.25 17.24
C GLY A 135 22.54 8.79 17.96
N GLY A 136 22.16 7.53 17.81
CA GLY A 136 21.01 6.93 18.51
C GLY A 136 19.63 7.40 18.02
N PHE A 137 18.61 7.26 18.85
CA PHE A 137 17.22 7.69 18.58
C PHE A 137 16.66 7.18 17.25
N GLY A 138 17.02 5.96 16.84
CA GLY A 138 16.55 5.33 15.60
C GLY A 138 17.22 5.82 14.32
N ARG A 139 18.22 6.71 14.37
CA ARG A 139 18.94 7.17 13.15
C ARG A 139 19.69 6.04 12.46
N GLY A 140 20.15 5.05 13.22
CA GLY A 140 20.75 3.85 12.65
C GLY A 140 19.77 3.06 11.79
N GLU A 141 18.54 2.90 12.26
CA GLU A 141 17.46 2.25 11.48
C GLU A 141 17.13 3.03 10.19
N ASP A 142 17.14 4.38 10.24
CA ASP A 142 16.98 5.21 9.04
C ASP A 142 18.10 4.93 8.04
N LYS A 143 19.34 4.75 8.53
CA LYS A 143 20.49 4.47 7.67
C LYS A 143 20.42 3.09 7.03
N VAL A 144 19.98 2.06 7.76
CA VAL A 144 19.71 0.74 7.17
C VAL A 144 18.67 0.84 6.05
N SER A 145 17.55 1.51 6.34
CA SER A 145 16.51 1.73 5.34
C SER A 145 17.04 2.47 4.10
N GLU A 146 17.86 3.52 4.30
CA GLU A 146 18.49 4.27 3.21
C GLU A 146 19.38 3.38 2.34
N ILE A 147 20.23 2.56 2.93
CA ILE A 147 21.15 1.67 2.21
C ILE A 147 20.38 0.69 1.33
N ILE A 148 19.35 0.05 1.89
CA ILE A 148 18.50 -0.91 1.17
C ILE A 148 17.75 -0.21 0.04
N LEU A 149 17.09 0.90 0.33
CA LEU A 149 16.26 1.63 -0.65
C LEU A 149 17.08 2.21 -1.79
N ASN A 150 18.31 2.64 -1.54
CA ASN A 150 19.21 3.12 -2.59
C ASN A 150 19.54 1.99 -3.57
N ARG A 151 19.86 0.78 -3.09
CA ARG A 151 20.11 -0.37 -3.96
C ARG A 151 18.88 -0.79 -4.74
N MET A 152 17.71 -0.85 -4.10
CA MET A 152 16.45 -1.10 -4.79
C MET A 152 16.18 -0.07 -5.90
N TRP A 153 16.55 1.20 -5.67
CA TRP A 153 16.40 2.25 -6.68
C TRP A 153 17.35 2.08 -7.86
N GLU A 154 18.59 1.64 -7.62
CA GLU A 154 19.55 1.32 -8.69
C GLU A 154 19.04 0.16 -9.56
N LEU A 155 18.54 -0.91 -8.97
CA LEU A 155 17.92 -2.03 -9.69
C LEU A 155 16.70 -1.58 -10.50
N LYS A 156 15.86 -0.72 -9.95
CA LYS A 156 14.71 -0.18 -10.68
C LYS A 156 15.11 0.63 -11.91
N LYS A 157 16.21 1.38 -11.88
CA LYS A 157 16.70 2.15 -13.04
C LYS A 157 17.06 1.26 -14.23
N ILE A 158 17.47 0.03 -13.99
CA ILE A 158 17.80 -0.95 -15.03
C ILE A 158 16.61 -1.86 -15.38
N GLY A 159 15.40 -1.55 -14.87
CA GLY A 159 14.17 -2.29 -15.18
C GLY A 159 14.00 -3.58 -14.41
N VAL A 160 14.59 -3.70 -13.21
CA VAL A 160 14.41 -4.83 -12.29
C VAL A 160 13.57 -4.39 -11.10
N ALA A 161 12.41 -5.01 -10.91
CA ALA A 161 11.55 -4.78 -9.75
C ALA A 161 12.07 -5.54 -8.54
N PHE A 162 11.83 -4.99 -7.37
CA PHE A 162 12.13 -5.65 -6.09
C PHE A 162 10.82 -6.05 -5.41
N TRP A 163 10.60 -7.35 -5.32
CA TRP A 163 9.46 -7.97 -4.62
C TRP A 163 9.92 -8.57 -3.32
N PHE A 164 9.01 -8.81 -2.38
CA PHE A 164 9.37 -9.48 -1.13
C PHE A 164 8.28 -10.37 -0.55
N CYS A 165 8.70 -11.39 0.15
CA CYS A 165 7.93 -12.07 1.19
C CYS A 165 8.34 -11.52 2.55
N GLY A 166 7.45 -11.57 3.53
CA GLY A 166 7.75 -11.18 4.91
C GLY A 166 6.80 -11.83 5.91
N HIS A 167 7.17 -11.77 7.19
CA HIS A 167 6.37 -12.36 8.25
C HIS A 167 5.42 -11.35 8.89
N THR A 168 4.29 -11.87 9.38
CA THR A 168 3.30 -11.10 10.13
C THR A 168 3.34 -11.42 11.61
N LYS A 169 2.86 -10.45 12.39
CA LYS A 169 2.47 -10.61 13.80
C LYS A 169 1.27 -9.74 14.11
N THR A 170 0.57 -10.06 15.18
CA THR A 170 -0.46 -9.20 15.72
C THR A 170 0.14 -8.09 16.58
N ARG A 171 -0.46 -6.89 16.53
CA ARG A 171 -0.15 -5.76 17.42
C ARG A 171 -1.42 -5.11 17.89
N ASP A 172 -1.43 -4.71 19.16
CA ASP A 172 -2.48 -3.84 19.68
C ASP A 172 -2.13 -2.38 19.35
N VAL A 173 -3.10 -1.69 18.77
CA VAL A 173 -3.01 -0.29 18.37
C VAL A 173 -4.12 0.47 19.07
N VAL A 174 -3.81 1.69 19.51
CA VAL A 174 -4.80 2.62 20.07
C VAL A 174 -5.19 3.60 18.98
N ASP A 175 -6.48 3.67 18.68
CA ASP A 175 -7.02 4.66 17.75
C ASP A 175 -6.84 6.08 18.35
N PRO A 176 -6.17 7.01 17.63
CA PRO A 176 -5.87 8.34 18.17
C PRO A 176 -7.10 9.23 18.33
N VAL A 177 -8.20 8.91 17.66
CA VAL A 177 -9.45 9.71 17.70
C VAL A 177 -10.38 9.20 18.79
N THR A 178 -10.62 7.89 18.83
CA THR A 178 -11.58 7.28 19.77
C THR A 178 -10.93 6.82 21.07
N SER A 179 -9.60 6.72 21.11
CA SER A 179 -8.82 6.10 22.20
C SER A 179 -9.17 4.61 22.44
N ALA A 180 -9.89 3.98 21.52
CA ALA A 180 -10.21 2.56 21.57
C ALA A 180 -9.02 1.72 21.13
N SER A 181 -8.77 0.60 21.82
CA SER A 181 -7.74 -0.36 21.43
C SER A 181 -8.32 -1.38 20.45
N TYR A 182 -7.57 -1.68 19.41
CA TYR A 182 -7.86 -2.77 18.46
C TYR A 182 -6.60 -3.53 18.10
N THR A 183 -6.75 -4.81 17.72
CA THR A 183 -5.63 -5.64 17.30
C THR A 183 -5.52 -5.63 15.78
N THR A 184 -4.34 -5.38 15.25
CA THR A 184 -4.06 -5.42 13.80
C THR A 184 -3.03 -6.47 13.46
N LEU A 185 -3.22 -7.16 12.33
CA LEU A 185 -2.24 -8.05 11.73
C LEU A 185 -1.31 -7.21 10.85
N THR A 186 -0.05 -7.14 11.22
CA THR A 186 0.97 -6.32 10.55
C THR A 186 2.30 -7.09 10.45
N THR A 187 3.34 -6.45 9.95
CA THR A 187 4.68 -7.04 9.87
C THR A 187 5.27 -7.34 11.25
N ASN A 188 6.16 -8.34 11.33
CA ASN A 188 6.94 -8.64 12.52
C ASN A 188 8.11 -7.65 12.72
N MET A 189 8.52 -6.90 11.69
CA MET A 189 9.55 -5.86 11.79
C MET A 189 9.14 -4.72 12.74
N THR A 190 10.09 -3.88 13.15
CA THR A 190 9.75 -2.63 13.84
C THR A 190 8.95 -1.71 12.91
N GLN A 191 8.02 -0.94 13.48
CA GLN A 191 7.16 -0.04 12.70
C GLN A 191 7.98 0.97 11.88
N LYS A 192 9.14 1.38 12.41
CA LYS A 192 10.02 2.33 11.75
C LYS A 192 10.57 1.78 10.43
N TYR A 193 11.11 0.57 10.43
CA TYR A 193 11.55 -0.10 9.20
C TYR A 193 10.40 -0.28 8.23
N PHE A 194 9.29 -0.83 8.70
CA PHE A 194 8.16 -1.11 7.83
C PHE A 194 7.61 0.14 7.16
N ASN A 195 7.46 1.25 7.88
CA ASN A 195 6.98 2.51 7.33
C ASN A 195 7.90 3.03 6.21
N SER A 196 9.22 2.89 6.36
CA SER A 196 10.20 3.28 5.35
C SER A 196 9.99 2.50 4.05
N PHE A 197 9.81 1.18 4.14
CA PHE A 197 9.56 0.31 2.99
C PHE A 197 8.15 0.46 2.44
N LYS A 198 7.13 0.50 3.30
CA LYS A 198 5.72 0.58 2.92
C LYS A 198 5.47 1.73 1.94
N THR A 199 6.15 2.87 2.08
CA THR A 199 6.02 4.01 1.17
C THR A 199 6.55 3.75 -0.25
N LYS A 200 7.45 2.79 -0.44
CA LYS A 200 8.14 2.50 -1.72
C LYS A 200 7.51 1.34 -2.49
N PHE A 201 6.67 0.54 -1.84
CA PHE A 201 5.93 -0.52 -2.49
C PHE A 201 4.59 0.00 -3.04
N HIS A 202 4.16 -0.55 -4.16
CA HIS A 202 2.91 -0.20 -4.82
C HIS A 202 1.76 -0.99 -4.22
N VAL A 203 2.00 -2.27 -3.93
CA VAL A 203 1.04 -3.17 -3.29
C VAL A 203 1.76 -4.00 -2.23
N ILE A 204 1.13 -4.16 -1.08
CA ILE A 204 1.49 -5.11 -0.03
C ILE A 204 0.21 -5.86 0.33
N GLY A 205 0.13 -7.13 -0.10
CA GLY A 205 -0.92 -8.04 0.29
C GLY A 205 -0.57 -8.74 1.61
N ILE A 206 -1.59 -9.14 2.35
CA ILE A 206 -1.41 -9.96 3.56
C ILE A 206 -2.12 -11.28 3.38
N ALA A 207 -1.35 -12.37 3.38
CA ALA A 207 -1.87 -13.72 3.37
C ALA A 207 -2.40 -14.08 4.75
N CYS A 208 -3.68 -14.45 4.82
CA CYS A 208 -4.40 -14.79 6.03
C CYS A 208 -5.03 -16.17 5.92
N ILE A 209 -5.23 -16.80 7.07
CA ILE A 209 -6.04 -18.01 7.20
C ILE A 209 -7.39 -17.60 7.78
N ASN A 210 -8.44 -17.71 6.98
CA ASN A 210 -9.81 -17.51 7.43
C ASN A 210 -10.37 -18.83 7.97
N ARG A 211 -10.75 -18.84 9.26
CA ARG A 211 -11.24 -20.02 9.95
C ARG A 211 -12.68 -19.84 10.36
N GLU A 212 -13.55 -20.71 9.90
CA GLU A 212 -14.91 -20.82 10.41
C GLU A 212 -14.90 -21.61 11.72
N ILE A 213 -15.16 -20.89 12.84
CA ILE A 213 -15.18 -21.49 14.17
C ILE A 213 -16.63 -21.73 14.59
N ALA A 214 -16.96 -22.99 14.87
CA ALA A 214 -18.25 -23.38 15.42
C ALA A 214 -18.13 -23.83 16.88
N LYS A 215 -19.15 -23.53 17.65
CA LYS A 215 -19.29 -24.06 19.00
C LYS A 215 -19.90 -25.46 18.94
N GLU A 216 -19.16 -26.47 19.37
CA GLU A 216 -19.62 -27.84 19.46
C GLU A 216 -19.88 -28.22 20.94
N LYS A 217 -21.00 -28.89 21.20
CA LYS A 217 -21.32 -29.36 22.56
C LYS A 217 -20.43 -30.56 22.87
N THR A 218 -19.78 -30.54 24.01
CA THR A 218 -18.91 -31.65 24.47
C THR A 218 -19.67 -32.87 24.99
N GLY A 219 -21.00 -32.80 25.08
CA GLY A 219 -21.84 -33.80 25.77
C GLY A 219 -21.74 -33.78 27.30
N ARG A 220 -20.92 -32.90 27.83
CA ARG A 220 -20.76 -32.69 29.28
C ARG A 220 -21.49 -31.42 29.70
N LYS A 221 -22.10 -31.48 30.89
CA LYS A 221 -22.76 -30.32 31.52
C LYS A 221 -21.89 -29.75 32.61
N ASN A 222 -21.91 -28.44 32.75
CA ASN A 222 -21.31 -27.77 33.88
C ASN A 222 -22.05 -28.18 35.16
N LEU A 223 -21.33 -28.60 36.19
CA LEU A 223 -21.88 -29.14 37.45
C LEU A 223 -22.64 -28.09 38.24
N VAL A 224 -22.33 -26.79 38.07
CA VAL A 224 -22.94 -25.70 38.85
C VAL A 224 -24.22 -25.19 38.19
N ASN A 225 -24.14 -24.84 36.88
CA ASN A 225 -25.27 -24.19 36.18
C ASN A 225 -26.01 -25.12 35.20
N ARG A 226 -25.63 -26.39 35.11
CA ARG A 226 -26.21 -27.43 34.25
C ARG A 226 -26.24 -27.10 32.75
N GLN A 227 -25.53 -26.04 32.30
CA GLN A 227 -25.41 -25.69 30.90
C GLN A 227 -24.45 -26.64 30.18
N ASP A 228 -24.71 -26.86 28.88
CA ASP A 228 -23.80 -27.65 28.03
C ASP A 228 -22.43 -26.96 27.92
N ILE A 229 -21.37 -27.71 28.18
CA ILE A 229 -20.02 -27.24 27.95
C ILE A 229 -19.77 -27.31 26.43
N THR A 230 -19.45 -26.15 25.82
CA THR A 230 -19.13 -26.03 24.42
C THR A 230 -17.65 -25.82 24.24
N ILE A 231 -17.08 -26.37 23.18
CA ILE A 231 -15.72 -26.10 22.71
C ILE A 231 -15.78 -25.42 21.34
N ASN A 232 -14.82 -24.55 21.08
CA ASN A 232 -14.64 -23.99 19.74
C ASN A 232 -13.93 -25.01 18.86
N LYS A 233 -14.53 -25.34 17.72
CA LYS A 233 -13.94 -26.26 16.73
C LYS A 233 -13.87 -25.56 15.37
N VAL A 234 -12.72 -25.66 14.72
CA VAL A 234 -12.54 -25.17 13.35
C VAL A 234 -13.30 -26.11 12.41
N LYS A 235 -14.27 -25.58 11.67
CA LYS A 235 -15.06 -26.30 10.67
C LYS A 235 -14.38 -26.32 9.30
N SER A 236 -13.90 -25.16 8.89
CA SER A 236 -13.25 -24.96 7.61
C SER A 236 -12.11 -23.95 7.76
N GLU A 237 -11.13 -24.10 6.89
CA GLU A 237 -9.99 -23.20 6.80
C GLU A 237 -9.78 -22.86 5.33
N THR A 238 -9.74 -21.55 5.01
CA THR A 238 -9.43 -21.05 3.68
C THR A 238 -8.26 -20.07 3.77
N ARG A 239 -7.40 -20.08 2.75
CA ARG A 239 -6.29 -19.14 2.65
C ARG A 239 -6.64 -18.03 1.67
N GLU A 240 -6.51 -16.79 2.10
CA GLU A 240 -6.86 -15.60 1.35
C GLU A 240 -5.72 -14.60 1.36
N ILE A 241 -5.69 -13.73 0.34
CA ILE A 241 -4.81 -12.55 0.31
C ILE A 241 -5.70 -11.33 0.44
N VAL A 242 -5.39 -10.49 1.41
CA VAL A 242 -6.09 -9.23 1.69
C VAL A 242 -5.25 -8.08 1.18
N PHE A 243 -5.81 -7.30 0.25
CA PHE A 243 -5.20 -6.08 -0.28
C PHE A 243 -5.75 -4.82 0.37
N ARG A 244 -6.98 -4.89 0.88
CA ARG A 244 -7.67 -3.81 1.59
C ARG A 244 -8.52 -4.38 2.71
N ASP A 245 -8.55 -3.69 3.83
CA ASP A 245 -9.40 -4.02 4.97
C ASP A 245 -9.97 -2.75 5.58
N ASP A 246 -11.28 -2.58 5.46
CA ASP A 246 -11.99 -1.38 5.95
C ASP A 246 -12.06 -1.33 7.48
N ASN A 247 -11.83 -2.47 8.15
CA ASN A 247 -11.85 -2.54 9.62
C ASN A 247 -10.49 -2.25 10.26
N TYR A 248 -9.47 -1.92 9.48
CA TYR A 248 -8.10 -1.68 9.94
C TYR A 248 -7.47 -2.83 10.74
N SER A 249 -8.06 -4.01 10.70
CA SER A 249 -7.53 -5.21 11.36
C SER A 249 -6.35 -5.81 10.62
N ILE A 250 -6.10 -5.38 9.39
CA ILE A 250 -5.03 -5.86 8.50
C ILE A 250 -4.28 -4.69 7.89
N ASP A 251 -2.96 -4.65 8.10
CA ASP A 251 -2.08 -3.57 7.66
C ASP A 251 -1.57 -3.76 6.21
N SER A 252 -2.51 -3.94 5.28
CA SER A 252 -2.23 -4.05 3.85
C SER A 252 -2.02 -2.67 3.19
N LYS A 253 -1.65 -2.66 1.92
CA LYS A 253 -1.50 -1.44 1.12
C LYS A 253 -1.76 -1.69 -0.35
N SER A 254 -2.48 -0.77 -0.99
CA SER A 254 -2.53 -0.65 -2.45
C SER A 254 -2.48 0.81 -2.88
N ARG A 255 -1.77 1.10 -3.98
CA ARG A 255 -1.84 2.38 -4.70
C ARG A 255 -2.93 2.39 -5.75
N PHE A 256 -3.50 1.24 -6.06
CA PHE A 256 -4.60 1.10 -7.02
C PHE A 256 -5.92 1.17 -6.26
N ALA A 257 -6.69 2.22 -6.51
CA ALA A 257 -7.94 2.48 -5.80
C ALA A 257 -9.01 1.40 -6.02
N GLU A 258 -9.02 0.79 -7.21
CA GLU A 258 -10.03 -0.21 -7.63
C GLU A 258 -9.58 -1.66 -7.41
N ILE A 259 -8.60 -1.90 -6.53
CA ILE A 259 -8.21 -3.27 -6.20
C ILE A 259 -9.32 -3.93 -5.38
N VAL A 260 -9.56 -5.20 -5.64
CA VAL A 260 -10.48 -6.01 -4.82
C VAL A 260 -9.91 -6.20 -3.41
N ASP A 261 -10.79 -6.30 -2.43
CA ASP A 261 -10.37 -6.36 -1.03
C ASP A 261 -9.64 -7.66 -0.71
N ARG A 262 -10.15 -8.80 -1.22
CA ARG A 262 -9.65 -10.14 -0.94
C ARG A 262 -9.72 -11.02 -2.15
N VAL A 263 -8.79 -11.98 -2.25
CA VAL A 263 -8.80 -13.06 -3.23
C VAL A 263 -8.35 -14.37 -2.59
N PRO A 264 -8.72 -15.52 -3.13
CA PRO A 264 -8.13 -16.81 -2.77
C PRO A 264 -6.61 -16.79 -2.94
N MET A 265 -5.89 -17.50 -2.09
CA MET A 265 -4.43 -17.55 -2.13
C MET A 265 -3.92 -18.49 -3.23
N ASN A 266 -4.00 -18.05 -4.47
CA ASN A 266 -3.41 -18.72 -5.64
C ASN A 266 -2.86 -17.69 -6.65
N ALA A 267 -2.01 -18.12 -7.56
CA ALA A 267 -1.29 -17.24 -8.46
C ALA A 267 -2.20 -16.54 -9.49
N ASP A 268 -3.22 -17.23 -9.98
CA ASP A 268 -4.11 -16.67 -11.02
C ASP A 268 -4.98 -15.54 -10.47
N ASP A 269 -5.62 -15.76 -9.31
CA ASP A 269 -6.43 -14.74 -8.65
C ASP A 269 -5.58 -13.55 -8.19
N PHE A 270 -4.35 -13.80 -7.73
CA PHE A 270 -3.42 -12.72 -7.36
C PHE A 270 -3.06 -11.84 -8.57
N ILE A 271 -2.69 -12.45 -9.69
CA ILE A 271 -2.33 -11.74 -10.92
C ILE A 271 -3.52 -10.95 -11.44
N GLU A 272 -4.71 -11.60 -11.55
CA GLU A 272 -5.90 -10.96 -12.08
C GLU A 272 -6.36 -9.79 -11.21
N ALA A 273 -6.31 -9.90 -9.88
CA ALA A 273 -6.65 -8.81 -8.97
C ALA A 273 -5.81 -7.55 -9.23
N LEU A 274 -4.51 -7.73 -9.39
CA LEU A 274 -3.59 -6.62 -9.64
C LEU A 274 -3.73 -6.05 -11.05
N GLN A 275 -3.79 -6.91 -12.08
CA GLN A 275 -3.94 -6.47 -13.47
C GLN A 275 -5.29 -5.80 -13.72
N SER A 276 -6.38 -6.33 -13.14
CA SER A 276 -7.71 -5.72 -13.22
C SER A 276 -7.72 -4.32 -12.60
N ALA A 277 -7.10 -4.16 -11.42
CA ALA A 277 -6.99 -2.86 -10.76
C ALA A 277 -6.19 -1.84 -11.60
N ILE A 278 -5.06 -2.26 -12.20
CA ILE A 278 -4.27 -1.42 -13.10
C ILE A 278 -5.07 -1.02 -14.34
N ARG A 279 -5.78 -1.98 -14.98
CA ARG A 279 -6.61 -1.70 -16.17
C ARG A 279 -7.73 -0.70 -15.86
N LYS A 280 -8.39 -0.83 -14.72
CA LYS A 280 -9.42 0.11 -14.26
C LYS A 280 -8.84 1.51 -14.05
N GLU A 281 -7.69 1.63 -13.39
CA GLU A 281 -7.03 2.91 -13.17
C GLU A 281 -6.56 3.56 -14.48
N LYS A 282 -6.04 2.75 -15.42
CA LYS A 282 -5.65 3.20 -16.75
C LYS A 282 -6.84 3.69 -17.58
N ALA A 283 -8.01 3.06 -17.41
CA ALA A 283 -9.25 3.49 -18.08
C ALA A 283 -9.73 4.86 -17.60
N LYS A 284 -9.63 5.15 -16.29
CA LYS A 284 -9.95 6.48 -15.73
C LYS A 284 -9.06 7.57 -16.32
N GLY A 285 -7.76 7.32 -16.50
CA GLY A 285 -6.83 8.29 -17.10
C GLY A 285 -7.17 8.65 -18.55
N LYS A 286 -7.86 7.77 -19.30
CA LYS A 286 -8.30 8.06 -20.67
C LYS A 286 -9.49 9.04 -20.73
N VAL A 287 -10.34 9.04 -19.71
CA VAL A 287 -11.50 9.95 -19.63
C VAL A 287 -11.04 11.39 -19.48
N HIS A 288 -9.96 11.64 -18.73
CA HIS A 288 -9.37 12.99 -18.61
C HIS A 288 -8.62 13.50 -19.86
N ASN A 289 -8.31 12.61 -20.82
CA ASN A 289 -7.61 12.98 -22.06
C ASN A 289 -8.54 13.22 -23.25
N THR A 290 -9.86 13.09 -23.10
CA THR A 290 -10.81 13.20 -24.22
C THR A 290 -11.43 14.60 -24.38
N GLU A 291 -11.12 15.53 -23.50
CA GLU A 291 -11.49 16.95 -23.69
C GLU A 291 -10.26 17.82 -23.99
N VAL A 292 -9.55 17.51 -25.05
CA VAL A 292 -8.79 18.52 -25.79
C VAL A 292 -9.79 19.15 -26.75
N ILE A 293 -10.43 20.23 -26.35
CA ILE A 293 -11.11 21.11 -27.28
C ILE A 293 -10.07 21.56 -28.31
N PRO A 294 -10.23 21.28 -29.60
CA PRO A 294 -9.30 21.81 -30.59
C PRO A 294 -9.40 23.34 -30.55
N VAL A 295 -8.32 23.96 -30.20
CA VAL A 295 -8.16 25.41 -30.39
C VAL A 295 -8.22 25.63 -31.89
N GLN A 296 -9.38 26.07 -32.39
CA GLN A 296 -9.47 26.65 -33.73
C GLN A 296 -8.63 27.91 -33.72
N ASP A 297 -7.75 28.04 -34.70
CA ASP A 297 -6.97 29.23 -34.96
C ASP A 297 -7.89 30.45 -34.99
N ILE A 298 -7.87 31.25 -33.93
CA ILE A 298 -8.49 32.57 -33.92
C ILE A 298 -7.40 33.49 -34.49
N GLU A 299 -7.54 33.87 -35.76
CA GLU A 299 -6.82 34.99 -36.33
C GLU A 299 -7.10 36.26 -35.50
N LEU A 300 -6.04 36.80 -34.90
CA LEU A 300 -6.05 38.08 -34.21
C LEU A 300 -6.19 39.19 -35.23
N GLY A 301 -7.42 39.54 -35.56
CA GLY A 301 -7.78 40.82 -36.16
C GLY A 301 -7.83 41.88 -35.10
N ILE A 302 -6.79 42.68 -34.96
CA ILE A 302 -6.78 43.90 -34.14
C ILE A 302 -7.61 44.96 -34.86
N THR A 303 -8.80 45.26 -34.34
CA THR A 303 -9.46 46.58 -34.58
C THR A 303 -9.93 47.11 -33.24
N ASP A 304 -9.43 48.34 -32.94
CA ASP A 304 -9.83 49.14 -31.78
C ASP A 304 -11.32 49.41 -31.74
N ASN A 305 -11.83 49.53 -30.51
CA ASN A 305 -13.14 50.01 -30.05
C ASN A 305 -14.24 48.93 -29.88
N ASP A 306 -14.46 48.48 -28.61
CA ASP A 306 -15.70 48.78 -27.89
C ASP A 306 -15.61 48.19 -26.46
N GLU A 307 -15.87 49.07 -25.50
CA GLU A 307 -16.18 48.72 -24.11
C GLU A 307 -17.50 47.95 -24.08
N THR A 308 -17.50 46.70 -23.58
CA THR A 308 -18.67 46.14 -22.87
C THR A 308 -18.35 44.78 -22.21
N ASN A 309 -18.58 44.76 -20.91
CA ASN A 309 -19.01 43.62 -20.07
C ASN A 309 -18.33 42.26 -20.20
N LEU A 310 -17.32 42.03 -19.36
CA LEU A 310 -16.93 40.70 -18.93
C LEU A 310 -17.92 40.21 -17.85
N GLU A 311 -18.86 39.34 -18.21
CA GLU A 311 -19.59 38.54 -17.24
C GLU A 311 -18.66 37.42 -16.72
N PRO A 312 -18.65 37.14 -15.39
CA PRO A 312 -17.86 36.05 -14.85
C PRO A 312 -18.45 34.69 -15.27
N ILE A 313 -17.61 33.80 -15.78
CA ILE A 313 -17.97 32.42 -16.06
C ILE A 313 -18.28 31.75 -14.71
N THR A 314 -19.56 31.62 -14.39
CA THR A 314 -20.05 30.81 -13.29
C THR A 314 -20.16 29.37 -13.78
N GLU A 315 -19.31 28.48 -13.21
CA GLU A 315 -19.54 27.05 -13.27
C GLU A 315 -20.95 26.78 -12.72
N THR A 316 -21.85 26.32 -13.56
CA THR A 316 -23.20 25.90 -13.16
C THR A 316 -23.10 24.54 -12.46
N ILE A 317 -22.99 24.57 -11.12
CA ILE A 317 -23.23 23.38 -10.29
C ILE A 317 -24.71 23.00 -10.52
N SER A 318 -24.96 21.84 -11.14
CA SER A 318 -26.32 21.36 -11.33
C SER A 318 -26.80 20.68 -10.05
N TYR A 319 -27.72 21.31 -9.35
CA TYR A 319 -28.36 20.73 -8.17
C TYR A 319 -29.53 19.84 -8.57
N PRO A 320 -29.81 18.74 -7.81
CA PRO A 320 -30.91 17.81 -8.12
C PRO A 320 -32.28 18.50 -8.03
N ASP A 321 -33.24 18.05 -8.83
CA ASP A 321 -34.60 18.63 -8.88
C ASP A 321 -35.35 18.48 -7.54
N ASN A 322 -35.05 17.43 -6.77
CA ASN A 322 -35.62 17.16 -5.44
C ASN A 322 -34.75 17.69 -4.28
N ILE A 323 -33.99 18.76 -4.50
CA ILE A 323 -33.05 19.33 -3.51
C ILE A 323 -33.72 19.62 -2.15
N SER A 324 -34.98 20.06 -2.15
CA SER A 324 -35.73 20.35 -0.92
C SER A 324 -35.89 19.13 -0.01
N ASP A 325 -36.18 17.96 -0.58
CA ASP A 325 -36.39 16.74 0.18
C ASP A 325 -35.06 16.21 0.72
N ILE A 326 -34.01 16.28 -0.09
CA ILE A 326 -32.65 15.86 0.32
C ILE A 326 -32.15 16.73 1.48
N VAL A 327 -32.27 18.05 1.35
CA VAL A 327 -31.84 19.00 2.40
C VAL A 327 -32.63 18.77 3.69
N LYS A 328 -33.94 18.53 3.61
CA LYS A 328 -34.79 18.26 4.78
C LYS A 328 -34.35 16.98 5.50
N GLU A 329 -34.11 15.92 4.76
CA GLU A 329 -33.67 14.64 5.29
C GLU A 329 -32.28 14.77 5.96
N LYS A 330 -31.32 15.39 5.29
CA LYS A 330 -29.95 15.60 5.81
C LYS A 330 -29.96 16.51 7.05
N PHE A 331 -30.77 17.54 7.08
CA PHE A 331 -30.92 18.41 8.26
C PHE A 331 -31.48 17.66 9.46
N LEU A 332 -32.46 16.77 9.27
CA LEU A 332 -33.04 15.98 10.35
C LEU A 332 -32.02 15.01 10.95
N HIS A 333 -31.20 14.40 10.11
CA HIS A 333 -30.20 13.40 10.52
C HIS A 333 -28.81 13.98 10.82
N CYS A 334 -28.61 15.30 10.70
CA CYS A 334 -27.33 15.96 10.98
C CYS A 334 -26.98 15.86 12.46
N GLN A 335 -25.89 15.14 12.76
CA GLN A 335 -25.37 14.97 14.12
C GLN A 335 -24.35 16.05 14.51
N ASN A 336 -23.74 16.73 13.52
CA ASN A 336 -22.79 17.82 13.79
C ASN A 336 -23.53 19.07 14.27
N THR A 337 -23.33 19.42 15.54
CA THR A 337 -24.00 20.55 16.20
C THR A 337 -23.68 21.89 15.60
N ASP A 338 -22.48 22.11 15.06
CA ASP A 338 -22.07 23.39 14.49
C ASP A 338 -22.62 23.58 13.07
N ILE A 339 -22.60 22.56 12.24
CA ILE A 339 -23.26 22.53 10.93
C ILE A 339 -24.77 22.72 11.10
N LYS A 340 -25.40 22.04 12.05
CA LYS A 340 -26.83 22.16 12.35
C LYS A 340 -27.21 23.57 12.81
N LYS A 341 -26.36 24.25 13.60
CA LYS A 341 -26.55 25.65 13.97
C LYS A 341 -26.48 26.59 12.78
N GLN A 342 -25.49 26.42 11.88
CA GLN A 342 -25.36 27.23 10.68
C GLN A 342 -26.56 27.04 9.74
N ALA A 343 -26.95 25.79 9.49
CA ALA A 343 -28.15 25.48 8.71
C ALA A 343 -29.43 26.11 9.33
N THR A 344 -29.57 26.08 10.66
CA THR A 344 -30.68 26.69 11.37
C THR A 344 -30.69 28.22 11.19
N GLN A 345 -29.52 28.87 11.17
CA GLN A 345 -29.44 30.32 10.93
C GLN A 345 -29.88 30.68 9.51
N ILE A 346 -29.48 29.90 8.51
CA ILE A 346 -29.94 30.10 7.13
C ILE A 346 -31.45 29.95 7.04
N ILE A 347 -32.03 28.87 7.60
CA ILE A 347 -33.48 28.67 7.59
C ILE A 347 -34.22 29.81 8.29
N LYS A 348 -33.74 30.27 9.45
CA LYS A 348 -34.35 31.38 10.19
C LYS A 348 -34.34 32.70 9.40
N SER A 349 -33.38 32.95 8.52
CA SER A 349 -33.37 34.17 7.69
C SER A 349 -34.51 34.20 6.66
N TYR A 350 -35.10 33.04 6.34
CA TYR A 350 -36.28 32.91 5.47
C TYR A 350 -37.61 32.75 6.24
N GLY A 351 -37.54 32.61 7.57
CA GLY A 351 -38.71 32.40 8.43
C GLY A 351 -38.97 30.93 8.73
N LYS A 352 -39.44 30.18 7.74
CA LYS A 352 -39.67 28.72 7.86
C LYS A 352 -38.94 27.97 6.75
N PHE A 353 -38.71 26.66 6.94
CA PHE A 353 -38.06 25.82 5.91
C PHE A 353 -38.83 25.84 4.56
N THR A 354 -40.15 25.90 4.62
CA THR A 354 -41.03 25.98 3.44
C THR A 354 -40.87 27.27 2.63
N ASP A 355 -40.31 28.31 3.25
CA ASP A 355 -40.17 29.66 2.66
C ASP A 355 -38.77 29.86 2.05
N VAL A 356 -37.88 28.84 2.19
CA VAL A 356 -36.53 28.86 1.64
C VAL A 356 -36.58 28.76 0.11
N ASP A 357 -36.08 29.75 -0.56
CA ASP A 357 -35.97 29.75 -2.03
C ASP A 357 -34.92 28.75 -2.56
N ARG A 358 -34.85 28.60 -3.90
CA ARG A 358 -33.89 27.67 -4.50
C ARG A 358 -32.44 28.00 -4.16
N ASN A 359 -32.07 29.27 -4.06
CA ASN A 359 -30.72 29.70 -3.67
C ASN A 359 -30.40 29.36 -2.20
N GLY A 360 -31.36 29.50 -1.32
CA GLY A 360 -31.26 29.08 0.07
C GLY A 360 -31.12 27.55 0.22
N LEU A 361 -31.87 26.78 -0.59
CA LEU A 361 -31.77 25.32 -0.65
C LEU A 361 -30.43 24.88 -1.18
N CYS A 362 -29.85 25.53 -2.20
CA CYS A 362 -28.49 25.21 -2.66
C CYS A 362 -27.44 25.45 -1.58
N LYS A 363 -27.50 26.57 -0.85
CA LYS A 363 -26.59 26.82 0.29
C LYS A 363 -26.73 25.82 1.41
N LEU A 364 -27.95 25.36 1.69
CA LEU A 364 -28.20 24.34 2.69
C LEU A 364 -27.71 22.96 2.22
N TYR A 365 -27.83 22.66 0.93
CA TYR A 365 -27.31 21.45 0.31
C TYR A 365 -25.77 21.40 0.44
N ASP A 366 -25.06 22.45 0.01
CA ASP A 366 -23.59 22.53 0.10
C ASP A 366 -23.06 22.46 1.55
N LEU A 367 -23.89 22.83 2.54
CA LEU A 367 -23.54 22.78 3.95
C LEU A 367 -23.80 21.40 4.58
N LEU A 368 -24.82 20.66 4.11
CA LEU A 368 -25.35 19.45 4.75
C LEU A 368 -24.95 18.15 4.01
N VAL A 369 -24.56 18.23 2.75
CA VAL A 369 -24.19 17.12 1.87
C VAL A 369 -22.72 17.14 1.56
#